data_0045249099f1df5cde5b675fe6c70ee8
#
_entry.id   0045249099f1df5cde5b675fe6c70ee8
#
_cell.length_a   1.000
_cell.length_b   1.000
_cell.length_c   1.000
_cell.angle_alpha   90.00
_cell.angle_beta   90.00
_cell.angle_gamma   90.00
#
_symmetry.space_group_name_H-M   'P 1'
#
loop_
_entity.id
_entity.type
_entity.pdbx_description
1 polymer ?
#
loop_
_entity_poly.entity_id
_entity_poly.type
_entity_poly.pdbx_seq_one_letter_code
_entity_poly.pdbx_strand_id
1 'polypeptide(L)'
;MKIAAITDIGSCRQENQDNYCAQQLAGGTAWGIVCDGMGGVNGGRIAARIATDTMQQYFARHMKALQPGMEKTFLMRGFDITNRAVYEKSTSDPEMQGMGTTGVCAYASRGMAHVVHAGDSRAYLFHAGGLRQITRDHSMVQQLVDSGQITREQAAVHPQKNLITRALGVSANIVPERSEEH
;
A
#
# COMPACT_ATOMS: atom_id res chain seq x y z
N MET A 1 15.30 3.03 -15.92
CA MET A 1 14.08 2.28 -15.46
C MET A 1 12.88 2.84 -16.21
N LYS A 2 11.83 2.04 -16.48
CA LYS A 2 10.57 2.52 -17.05
C LYS A 2 9.45 2.24 -16.06
N ILE A 3 8.49 3.17 -15.95
CA ILE A 3 7.30 3.02 -15.13
C ILE A 3 6.10 3.00 -16.05
N ALA A 4 5.15 2.10 -15.80
CA ALA A 4 3.82 2.11 -16.39
C ALA A 4 2.80 1.92 -15.27
N ALA A 5 1.67 2.61 -15.33
CA ALA A 5 0.60 2.51 -14.36
C ALA A 5 -0.75 2.59 -15.07
N ILE A 6 -1.72 1.87 -14.54
CA ILE A 6 -3.09 1.86 -15.03
C ILE A 6 -4.03 1.68 -13.84
N THR A 7 -5.19 2.29 -13.92
CA THR A 7 -6.31 2.06 -13.01
C THR A 7 -7.59 1.95 -13.82
N ASP A 8 -8.53 1.14 -13.36
CA ASP A 8 -9.79 0.89 -14.02
C ASP A 8 -10.89 0.65 -12.99
N ILE A 9 -12.08 1.19 -13.21
CA ILE A 9 -13.23 1.05 -12.31
C ILE A 9 -13.79 -0.39 -12.27
N GLY A 10 -13.51 -1.18 -13.31
CA GLY A 10 -14.11 -2.49 -13.50
C GLY A 10 -15.58 -2.42 -13.94
N SER A 11 -16.20 -3.60 -14.04
CA SER A 11 -17.57 -3.74 -14.55
C SER A 11 -18.68 -3.66 -13.47
N CYS A 12 -18.30 -3.70 -12.19
CA CYS A 12 -19.25 -3.85 -11.08
C CYS A 12 -19.36 -2.63 -10.17
N ARG A 13 -18.35 -1.76 -10.16
CA ARG A 13 -18.30 -0.58 -9.27
C ARG A 13 -18.86 0.63 -9.95
N GLN A 14 -19.43 1.56 -9.17
CA GLN A 14 -19.89 2.87 -9.66
C GLN A 14 -18.80 3.94 -9.53
N GLU A 15 -17.82 3.72 -8.69
CA GLU A 15 -16.69 4.61 -8.44
C GLU A 15 -15.38 3.80 -8.31
N ASN A 16 -14.31 4.35 -8.87
CA ASN A 16 -12.95 3.85 -8.64
C ASN A 16 -12.41 4.52 -7.37
N GLN A 17 -12.16 3.73 -6.34
CA GLN A 17 -11.60 4.19 -5.07
C GLN A 17 -10.07 3.94 -4.96
N ASP A 18 -9.48 3.36 -6.01
CA ASP A 18 -8.04 3.20 -6.10
C ASP A 18 -7.35 4.51 -6.46
N ASN A 19 -6.15 4.70 -5.97
CA ASN A 19 -5.27 5.75 -6.41
C ASN A 19 -3.81 5.28 -6.42
N TYR A 20 -2.99 5.92 -7.24
CA TYR A 20 -1.56 5.64 -7.30
C TYR A 20 -0.75 6.91 -7.56
N CYS A 21 0.52 6.84 -7.18
CA CYS A 21 1.52 7.82 -7.57
C CYS A 21 2.84 7.09 -7.84
N ALA A 22 3.53 7.45 -8.90
CA ALA A 22 4.83 6.88 -9.21
C ALA A 22 5.72 7.93 -9.89
N GLN A 23 7.02 7.86 -9.60
CA GLN A 23 7.99 8.80 -10.15
C GLN A 23 9.31 8.11 -10.47
N GLN A 24 9.82 8.39 -11.64
CA GLN A 24 11.19 8.08 -12.01
C GLN A 24 12.10 9.22 -11.58
N LEU A 25 13.20 8.88 -10.94
CA LEU A 25 14.20 9.82 -10.45
C LEU A 25 15.51 9.65 -11.22
N ALA A 26 16.47 10.55 -11.02
CA ALA A 26 17.78 10.45 -11.62
C ALA A 26 18.53 9.19 -11.14
N GLY A 27 19.56 8.75 -11.90
CA GLY A 27 20.41 7.61 -11.51
C GLY A 27 19.73 6.25 -11.55
N GLY A 28 18.66 6.07 -12.34
CA GLY A 28 17.97 4.78 -12.44
C GLY A 28 17.11 4.43 -11.23
N THR A 29 16.84 5.39 -10.36
CA THR A 29 15.98 5.26 -9.19
C THR A 29 14.51 5.50 -9.55
N ALA A 30 13.59 4.78 -8.91
CA ALA A 30 12.17 4.99 -9.05
C ALA A 30 11.43 4.63 -7.75
N TRP A 31 10.26 5.20 -7.57
CA TRP A 31 9.35 4.81 -6.51
C TRP A 31 7.91 4.88 -6.98
N GLY A 32 7.04 4.18 -6.28
CA GLY A 32 5.61 4.27 -6.51
C GLY A 32 4.82 3.71 -5.35
N ILE A 33 3.60 4.19 -5.20
CA ILE A 33 2.62 3.70 -4.24
C ILE A 33 1.29 3.44 -4.94
N VAL A 34 0.63 2.35 -4.55
CA VAL A 34 -0.73 2.00 -4.94
C VAL A 34 -1.56 1.92 -3.66
N CYS A 35 -2.77 2.47 -3.70
CA CYS A 35 -3.71 2.54 -2.60
C CYS A 35 -5.09 2.11 -3.08
N ASP A 36 -5.71 1.12 -2.41
CA ASP A 36 -7.11 0.71 -2.59
C ASP A 36 -7.91 1.27 -1.41
N GLY A 37 -8.79 2.21 -1.70
CA GLY A 37 -9.54 2.94 -0.70
C GLY A 37 -10.76 2.18 -0.19
N MET A 38 -11.01 2.26 1.12
CA MET A 38 -12.16 1.64 1.78
C MET A 38 -12.90 2.63 2.67
N GLY A 39 -14.21 2.45 2.81
CA GLY A 39 -15.06 3.23 3.72
C GLY A 39 -16.06 4.15 3.03
N GLY A 40 -17.35 3.89 3.28
CA GLY A 40 -18.49 4.73 2.87
C GLY A 40 -18.54 5.12 1.38
N VAL A 41 -19.50 6.01 1.05
CA VAL A 41 -19.75 6.40 -0.36
C VAL A 41 -18.55 7.14 -0.98
N ASN A 42 -17.84 7.96 -0.22
CA ASN A 42 -16.69 8.73 -0.71
C ASN A 42 -15.40 8.51 0.10
N GLY A 43 -15.49 7.84 1.24
CA GLY A 43 -14.38 7.75 2.19
C GLY A 43 -13.15 7.06 1.61
N GLY A 44 -13.33 5.96 0.91
CA GLY A 44 -12.23 5.21 0.32
C GLY A 44 -11.42 6.02 -0.69
N ARG A 45 -12.08 6.69 -1.63
CA ARG A 45 -11.43 7.54 -2.62
C ARG A 45 -10.64 8.69 -1.98
N ILE A 46 -11.20 9.29 -0.93
CA ILE A 46 -10.54 10.39 -0.20
C ILE A 46 -9.33 9.84 0.56
N ALA A 47 -9.46 8.68 1.23
CA ALA A 47 -8.37 8.04 1.94
C ALA A 47 -7.20 7.67 1.01
N ALA A 48 -7.48 7.02 -0.12
CA ALA A 48 -6.48 6.66 -1.11
C ALA A 48 -5.76 7.89 -1.69
N ARG A 49 -6.51 8.98 -1.95
CA ARG A 49 -5.93 10.24 -2.42
C ARG A 49 -5.04 10.90 -1.38
N ILE A 50 -5.49 11.02 -0.12
CA ILE A 50 -4.67 11.57 0.96
C ILE A 50 -3.38 10.76 1.10
N ALA A 51 -3.47 9.43 1.03
CA ALA A 51 -2.30 8.57 1.15
C ALA A 51 -1.29 8.80 0.04
N THR A 52 -1.72 8.83 -1.23
CA THR A 52 -0.83 9.06 -2.37
C THR A 52 -0.24 10.47 -2.36
N ASP A 53 -1.05 11.50 -2.08
CA ASP A 53 -0.59 12.91 -2.03
C ASP A 53 0.43 13.12 -0.89
N THR A 54 0.17 12.54 0.28
CA THR A 54 1.08 12.62 1.44
C THR A 54 2.41 11.94 1.14
N MET A 55 2.38 10.73 0.56
CA MET A 55 3.60 10.01 0.21
C MET A 55 4.39 10.75 -0.87
N GLN A 56 3.72 11.32 -1.87
CA GLN A 56 4.37 12.14 -2.91
C GLN A 56 5.08 13.35 -2.30
N GLN A 57 4.41 14.08 -1.40
CA GLN A 57 5.01 15.22 -0.71
C GLN A 57 6.18 14.79 0.19
N TYR A 58 6.06 13.66 0.86
CA TYR A 58 7.13 13.11 1.69
C TYR A 58 8.38 12.82 0.86
N PHE A 59 8.24 12.12 -0.27
CA PHE A 59 9.36 11.87 -1.19
C PHE A 59 9.96 13.16 -1.73
N ALA A 60 9.13 14.10 -2.19
CA ALA A 60 9.59 15.38 -2.73
C ALA A 60 10.44 16.17 -1.73
N ARG A 61 10.08 16.15 -0.45
CA ARG A 61 10.77 16.90 0.61
C ARG A 61 12.02 16.21 1.15
N HIS A 62 12.01 14.89 1.25
CA HIS A 62 13.02 14.18 2.04
C HIS A 62 13.94 13.26 1.22
N MET A 63 13.59 12.96 -0.04
CA MET A 63 14.35 12.04 -0.87
C MET A 63 15.81 12.47 -1.09
N LYS A 64 16.06 13.77 -1.24
CA LYS A 64 17.41 14.31 -1.44
C LYS A 64 18.37 14.08 -0.26
N ALA A 65 17.81 13.90 0.93
CA ALA A 65 18.57 13.64 2.16
C ALA A 65 18.67 12.14 2.49
N LEU A 66 18.08 11.28 1.67
CA LEU A 66 18.11 9.84 1.88
C LEU A 66 19.53 9.31 1.69
N GLN A 67 20.08 8.73 2.75
CA GLN A 67 21.39 8.08 2.72
C GLN A 67 21.26 6.59 2.37
N PRO A 68 22.22 6.02 1.65
CA PRO A 68 22.28 4.57 1.39
C PRO A 68 22.18 3.76 2.68
N GLY A 69 21.34 2.72 2.65
CA GLY A 69 21.07 1.86 3.81
C GLY A 69 19.96 2.36 4.74
N MET A 70 19.42 3.57 4.47
CA MET A 70 18.31 4.13 5.24
C MET A 70 16.96 4.03 4.52
N GLU A 71 16.90 3.36 3.38
CA GLU A 71 15.72 3.27 2.51
C GLU A 71 14.51 2.71 3.25
N LYS A 72 14.74 1.67 4.03
CA LYS A 72 13.75 1.03 4.87
C LYS A 72 13.16 1.95 5.93
N THR A 73 14.02 2.63 6.69
CA THR A 73 13.61 3.60 7.71
C THR A 73 12.85 4.76 7.07
N PHE A 74 13.32 5.20 5.91
CA PHE A 74 12.68 6.24 5.12
C PHE A 74 11.25 5.85 4.72
N LEU A 75 11.05 4.67 4.15
CA LEU A 75 9.71 4.19 3.74
C LEU A 75 8.78 4.00 4.94
N MET A 76 9.26 3.39 6.03
CA MET A 76 8.49 3.20 7.26
C MET A 76 8.00 4.54 7.82
N ARG A 77 8.88 5.55 7.87
CA ARG A 77 8.51 6.90 8.31
C ARG A 77 7.49 7.55 7.38
N GLY A 78 7.63 7.37 6.06
CA GLY A 78 6.63 7.83 5.09
C GLY A 78 5.26 7.21 5.35
N PHE A 79 5.20 5.91 5.66
CA PHE A 79 3.96 5.23 6.02
C PHE A 79 3.34 5.73 7.31
N ASP A 80 4.15 6.00 8.35
CA ASP A 80 3.64 6.57 9.62
C ASP A 80 3.02 7.94 9.42
N ILE A 81 3.68 8.82 8.65
CA ILE A 81 3.15 10.14 8.32
C ILE A 81 1.87 10.02 7.50
N THR A 82 1.85 9.12 6.52
CA THR A 82 0.68 8.86 5.67
C THR A 82 -0.49 8.32 6.48
N ASN A 83 -0.24 7.34 7.36
CA ASN A 83 -1.27 6.80 8.25
C ASN A 83 -1.90 7.91 9.11
N ARG A 84 -1.06 8.75 9.70
CA ARG A 84 -1.54 9.86 10.53
C ARG A 84 -2.42 10.81 9.74
N ALA A 85 -2.03 11.20 8.53
CA ALA A 85 -2.81 12.12 7.70
C ALA A 85 -4.20 11.56 7.35
N VAL A 86 -4.29 10.26 7.01
CA VAL A 86 -5.57 9.60 6.74
C VAL A 86 -6.40 9.48 8.02
N TYR A 87 -5.77 9.08 9.13
CA TYR A 87 -6.44 8.90 10.42
C TYR A 87 -7.01 10.22 10.97
N GLU A 88 -6.25 11.31 10.91
CA GLU A 88 -6.69 12.64 11.33
C GLU A 88 -7.92 13.09 10.55
N LYS A 89 -7.95 12.88 9.23
CA LYS A 89 -9.14 13.18 8.42
C LYS A 89 -10.34 12.30 8.78
N SER A 90 -10.11 10.99 8.98
CA SER A 90 -11.14 10.03 9.39
C SER A 90 -11.80 10.37 10.73
N THR A 91 -11.03 10.94 11.67
CA THR A 91 -11.52 11.24 13.03
C THR A 91 -12.04 12.65 13.20
N SER A 92 -11.58 13.60 12.37
CA SER A 92 -12.00 15.01 12.43
C SER A 92 -13.26 15.32 11.64
N ASP A 93 -13.69 14.44 10.74
CA ASP A 93 -14.83 14.63 9.87
C ASP A 93 -15.82 13.46 10.03
N PRO A 94 -17.01 13.70 10.60
CA PRO A 94 -18.01 12.65 10.81
C PRO A 94 -18.44 11.90 9.53
N GLU A 95 -18.40 12.56 8.36
CA GLU A 95 -18.73 11.93 7.08
C GLU A 95 -17.61 10.98 6.59
N MET A 96 -16.41 11.13 7.13
CA MET A 96 -15.23 10.32 6.79
C MET A 96 -14.92 9.26 7.84
N GLN A 97 -15.79 9.10 8.84
CA GLN A 97 -15.56 8.13 9.92
C GLN A 97 -15.42 6.71 9.36
N GLY A 98 -14.34 6.04 9.78
CA GLY A 98 -14.05 4.67 9.34
C GLY A 98 -13.45 4.56 7.94
N MET A 99 -13.13 5.66 7.26
CA MET A 99 -12.38 5.59 6.02
C MET A 99 -10.95 5.10 6.27
N GLY A 100 -10.41 4.42 5.28
CA GLY A 100 -9.03 3.95 5.26
C GLY A 100 -8.60 3.58 3.85
N THR A 101 -7.38 3.12 3.71
CA THR A 101 -6.88 2.63 2.43
C THR A 101 -5.76 1.61 2.65
N THR A 102 -5.62 0.67 1.74
CA THR A 102 -4.39 -0.11 1.65
C THR A 102 -3.24 0.79 1.22
N GLY A 103 -2.02 0.32 1.34
CA GLY A 103 -0.85 0.98 0.77
C GLY A 103 0.22 -0.03 0.46
N VAL A 104 0.72 -0.02 -0.78
CA VAL A 104 1.92 -0.75 -1.19
C VAL A 104 2.85 0.24 -1.84
N CYS A 105 3.96 0.52 -1.20
CA CYS A 105 5.00 1.41 -1.73
C CYS A 105 6.27 0.63 -2.04
N ALA A 106 6.77 0.81 -3.24
CA ALA A 106 8.06 0.28 -3.67
C ALA A 106 9.03 1.43 -4.00
N TYR A 107 10.26 1.28 -3.55
CA TYR A 107 11.40 2.14 -3.89
C TYR A 107 12.52 1.28 -4.46
N ALA A 108 12.89 1.54 -5.70
CA ALA A 108 13.93 0.80 -6.40
C ALA A 108 15.13 1.69 -6.70
N SER A 109 16.31 1.23 -6.31
CA SER A 109 17.57 1.91 -6.51
C SER A 109 18.73 0.91 -6.48
N ARG A 110 19.74 1.11 -7.34
CA ARG A 110 20.98 0.34 -7.32
C ARG A 110 20.81 -1.18 -7.38
N GLY A 111 19.82 -1.65 -8.15
CA GLY A 111 19.53 -3.08 -8.27
C GLY A 111 18.72 -3.69 -7.13
N MET A 112 18.36 -2.91 -6.13
CA MET A 112 17.51 -3.34 -5.01
C MET A 112 16.14 -2.68 -5.06
N ALA A 113 15.13 -3.40 -4.61
CA ALA A 113 13.79 -2.88 -4.37
C ALA A 113 13.41 -3.08 -2.89
N HIS A 114 13.02 -1.97 -2.25
CA HIS A 114 12.47 -1.97 -0.90
C HIS A 114 10.97 -1.78 -0.99
N VAL A 115 10.21 -2.67 -0.38
CA VAL A 115 8.74 -2.65 -0.39
C VAL A 115 8.24 -2.53 1.05
N VAL A 116 7.28 -1.62 1.26
CA VAL A 116 6.54 -1.48 2.52
C VAL A 116 5.05 -1.49 2.19
N HIS A 117 4.26 -2.24 2.97
CA HIS A 117 2.84 -2.34 2.72
C HIS A 117 1.99 -2.42 3.99
N ALA A 118 0.72 -2.08 3.82
CA ALA A 118 -0.37 -2.29 4.76
C ALA A 118 -1.65 -2.59 3.97
N GLY A 119 -2.29 -3.70 4.28
CA GLY A 119 -3.48 -4.18 3.55
C GLY A 119 -3.23 -5.43 2.74
N ASP A 120 -4.11 -5.71 1.80
CA ASP A 120 -4.12 -6.87 0.91
C ASP A 120 -3.80 -6.53 -0.56
N SER A 121 -3.46 -5.28 -0.86
CA SER A 121 -2.81 -4.91 -2.11
C SER A 121 -1.42 -5.53 -2.19
N ARG A 122 -1.03 -6.02 -3.37
CA ARG A 122 0.13 -6.91 -3.51
C ARG A 122 1.22 -6.33 -4.40
N ALA A 123 2.46 -6.63 -4.04
CA ALA A 123 3.63 -6.45 -4.90
C ALA A 123 4.15 -7.81 -5.37
N TYR A 124 4.59 -7.85 -6.62
CA TYR A 124 5.17 -9.03 -7.24
C TYR A 124 6.51 -8.70 -7.89
N LEU A 125 7.46 -9.62 -7.79
CA LEU A 125 8.71 -9.59 -8.55
C LEU A 125 8.62 -10.60 -9.69
N PHE A 126 8.85 -10.14 -10.91
CA PHE A 126 9.07 -11.00 -12.07
C PHE A 126 10.57 -11.04 -12.39
N HIS A 127 11.19 -12.21 -12.25
CA HIS A 127 12.61 -12.41 -12.53
C HIS A 127 12.84 -13.81 -13.12
N ALA A 128 13.73 -13.91 -14.09
CA ALA A 128 14.12 -15.18 -14.73
C ALA A 128 12.92 -16.05 -15.20
N GLY A 129 11.84 -15.41 -15.67
CA GLY A 129 10.64 -16.10 -16.16
C GLY A 129 9.68 -16.56 -15.05
N GLY A 130 9.96 -16.27 -13.78
CA GLY A 130 9.10 -16.58 -12.63
C GLY A 130 8.47 -15.34 -12.02
N LEU A 131 7.20 -15.47 -11.59
CA LEU A 131 6.47 -14.46 -10.82
C LEU A 131 6.41 -14.88 -9.35
N ARG A 132 6.89 -14.03 -8.45
CA ARG A 132 6.84 -14.26 -7.00
C ARG A 132 6.15 -13.10 -6.31
N GLN A 133 5.17 -13.38 -5.46
CA GLN A 133 4.57 -12.39 -4.57
C GLN A 133 5.55 -12.03 -3.46
N ILE A 134 5.76 -10.73 -3.24
CA ILE A 134 6.68 -10.19 -2.25
C ILE A 134 5.95 -9.88 -0.95
N THR A 135 4.74 -9.30 -1.05
CA THR A 135 3.91 -8.91 0.07
C THR A 135 3.10 -10.08 0.60
N ARG A 136 2.76 -10.04 1.88
CA ARG A 136 1.82 -10.97 2.50
C ARG A 136 0.56 -10.23 2.91
N ASP A 137 -0.61 -10.71 2.48
CA ASP A 137 -1.86 -10.00 2.70
C ASP A 137 -2.18 -9.83 4.19
N HIS A 138 -2.52 -8.62 4.58
CA HIS A 138 -3.08 -8.36 5.90
C HIS A 138 -4.60 -8.57 5.86
N SER A 139 -5.01 -9.83 5.76
CA SER A 139 -6.42 -10.24 5.71
C SER A 139 -6.72 -11.35 6.71
N MET A 140 -8.00 -11.49 7.08
CA MET A 140 -8.45 -12.56 7.95
C MET A 140 -8.15 -13.93 7.35
N VAL A 141 -8.39 -14.11 6.06
CA VAL A 141 -8.17 -15.41 5.39
C VAL A 141 -6.68 -15.76 5.31
N GLN A 142 -5.81 -14.77 5.16
CA GLN A 142 -4.36 -15.03 5.20
C GLN A 142 -3.93 -15.52 6.59
N GLN A 143 -4.46 -14.95 7.67
CA GLN A 143 -4.19 -15.42 9.03
C GLN A 143 -4.66 -16.87 9.25
N LEU A 144 -5.83 -17.23 8.71
CA LEU A 144 -6.35 -18.60 8.78
C LEU A 144 -5.48 -19.59 7.98
N VAL A 145 -4.99 -19.20 6.81
CA VAL A 145 -4.02 -20.00 6.03
C VAL A 145 -2.72 -20.20 6.79
N ASP A 146 -2.20 -19.13 7.39
CA ASP A 146 -0.93 -19.16 8.10
C ASP A 146 -0.96 -20.02 9.37
N SER A 147 -2.11 -20.04 10.03
CA SER A 147 -2.36 -20.92 11.19
C SER A 147 -2.74 -22.36 10.80
N GLY A 148 -2.79 -22.67 9.49
CA GLY A 148 -3.14 -23.99 8.99
C GLY A 148 -4.61 -24.38 9.16
N GLN A 149 -5.49 -23.41 9.47
CA GLN A 149 -6.92 -23.68 9.66
C GLN A 149 -7.66 -23.86 8.33
N ILE A 150 -7.21 -23.22 7.28
CA ILE A 150 -7.75 -23.36 5.92
C ILE A 150 -6.61 -23.43 4.90
N THR A 151 -6.90 -24.00 3.71
CA THR A 151 -5.98 -23.98 2.57
C THR A 151 -6.10 -22.65 1.79
N ARG A 152 -5.17 -22.40 0.87
CA ARG A 152 -5.24 -21.22 -0.03
C ARG A 152 -6.48 -21.26 -0.93
N GLU A 153 -6.86 -22.45 -1.39
CA GLU A 153 -8.05 -22.66 -2.21
C GLU A 153 -9.33 -22.35 -1.42
N GLN A 154 -9.38 -22.76 -0.16
CA GLN A 154 -10.49 -22.44 0.74
C GLN A 154 -10.56 -20.93 1.04
N ALA A 155 -9.42 -20.28 1.19
CA ALA A 155 -9.35 -18.82 1.40
C ALA A 155 -9.96 -18.03 0.24
N ALA A 156 -9.77 -18.48 -1.02
CA ALA A 156 -10.28 -17.79 -2.21
C ALA A 156 -11.82 -17.70 -2.28
N VAL A 157 -12.53 -18.64 -1.65
CA VAL A 157 -14.00 -18.72 -1.62
C VAL A 157 -14.58 -18.43 -0.23
N HIS A 158 -13.74 -18.05 0.74
CA HIS A 158 -14.16 -17.84 2.12
C HIS A 158 -15.10 -16.63 2.23
N PRO A 159 -16.16 -16.67 3.07
CA PRO A 159 -17.09 -15.54 3.25
C PRO A 159 -16.40 -14.23 3.69
N GLN A 160 -15.32 -14.32 4.46
CA GLN A 160 -14.56 -13.19 4.97
C GLN A 160 -13.30 -12.88 4.15
N LYS A 161 -13.22 -13.31 2.89
CA LYS A 161 -12.04 -13.11 2.04
C LYS A 161 -11.65 -11.64 1.83
N ASN A 162 -12.62 -10.74 1.94
CA ASN A 162 -12.41 -9.29 1.79
C ASN A 162 -12.18 -8.56 3.13
N LEU A 163 -12.06 -9.30 4.25
CA LEU A 163 -11.84 -8.68 5.56
C LEU A 163 -10.36 -8.38 5.77
N ILE A 164 -10.00 -7.11 5.62
CA ILE A 164 -8.65 -6.59 5.83
C ILE A 164 -8.42 -6.40 7.34
N THR A 165 -7.25 -6.80 7.83
CA THR A 165 -6.88 -6.72 9.24
C THR A 165 -5.92 -5.56 9.55
N ARG A 166 -5.40 -4.89 8.52
CA ARG A 166 -4.49 -3.76 8.65
C ARG A 166 -4.61 -2.82 7.45
N ALA A 167 -4.80 -1.52 7.70
CA ALA A 167 -4.90 -0.49 6.67
C ALA A 167 -4.47 0.88 7.20
N LEU A 168 -4.07 1.78 6.31
CA LEU A 168 -3.77 3.17 6.61
C LEU A 168 -5.05 3.91 7.01
N GLY A 169 -4.99 4.69 8.09
CA GLY A 169 -6.07 5.56 8.55
C GLY A 169 -7.12 4.89 9.44
N VAL A 170 -7.07 3.58 9.66
CA VAL A 170 -8.03 2.85 10.52
C VAL A 170 -7.68 2.97 11.99
N SER A 171 -6.41 3.13 12.33
CA SER A 171 -5.94 3.31 13.70
C SER A 171 -4.86 4.39 13.78
N ALA A 172 -4.71 5.00 14.98
CA ALA A 172 -3.71 6.06 15.20
C ALA A 172 -2.28 5.59 14.91
N ASN A 173 -1.98 4.33 15.21
CA ASN A 173 -0.68 3.72 14.97
C ASN A 173 -0.83 2.54 14.01
N ILE A 174 0.14 2.39 13.12
CA ILE A 174 0.22 1.29 12.18
C ILE A 174 1.59 0.61 12.31
N VAL A 175 1.61 -0.71 12.10
CA VAL A 175 2.86 -1.48 11.94
C VAL A 175 2.84 -2.04 10.51
N PRO A 176 3.40 -1.32 9.53
CA PRO A 176 3.48 -1.83 8.17
C PRO A 176 4.48 -2.97 8.08
N GLU A 177 4.27 -3.86 7.12
CA GLU A 177 5.21 -4.93 6.80
C GLU A 177 6.16 -4.50 5.68
N ARG A 178 7.35 -5.11 5.65
CA ARG A 178 8.44 -4.73 4.76
C ARG A 178 9.12 -5.93 4.15
N SER A 179 9.59 -5.77 2.90
CA SER A 179 10.40 -6.74 2.17
C SER A 179 11.52 -6.03 1.41
N GLU A 180 12.60 -6.74 1.17
CA GLU A 180 13.74 -6.30 0.36
C GLU A 180 14.02 -7.35 -0.72
N GLU A 181 14.25 -6.90 -1.96
CA GLU A 181 14.46 -7.76 -3.12
C GLU A 181 15.63 -7.26 -3.96
N HIS A 182 16.43 -8.19 -4.44
CA HIS A 182 17.62 -7.95 -5.29
C HIS A 182 17.33 -8.26 -6.75
#